data_9f613a8f3834a49824b8acc12d0768f2
#
_entry.id   9f613a8f3834a49824b8acc12d0768f2
#
_cell.length_a   1.000
_cell.length_b   1.000
_cell.length_c   1.000
_cell.angle_alpha   90.00
_cell.angle_beta   90.00
_cell.angle_gamma   90.00
#
_symmetry.space_group_name_H-M   'P 1'
#
loop_
_entity.id
_entity.type
_entity.pdbx_description
1 polymer ?
#
loop_
_entity_poly.entity_id
_entity_poly.type
_entity_poly.pdbx_seq_one_letter_code
_entity_poly.pdbx_strand_id
1 'polypeptide(L)'
;MSISIHIPFYNPNPQKKEGYRQLTRFDFLKENIENLKNLSLKNDIFIHTHNDYLDDKNLNAKIINHKINEIDLEKGHLTWLSRPMMQSQKNDYEYFMYLEHDIKFTEENLQYYLKYQQNLSKNKFHLGYL
;
A
#
# COMPACT_ATOMS: atom_id res chain seq x y z
N MET A 1 16.93 -0.43 -9.19
CA MET A 1 16.02 -1.14 -8.26
C MET A 1 14.79 -0.32 -7.98
N SER A 2 13.61 -0.95 -8.01
CA SER A 2 12.36 -0.24 -7.76
C SER A 2 11.33 -1.15 -7.08
N ILE A 3 10.42 -0.52 -6.36
CA ILE A 3 9.32 -1.18 -5.64
C ILE A 3 7.99 -0.65 -6.19
N SER A 4 7.07 -1.57 -6.46
CA SER A 4 5.65 -1.25 -6.66
C SER A 4 4.91 -1.46 -5.34
N ILE A 5 4.31 -0.41 -4.79
CA ILE A 5 3.63 -0.45 -3.49
C ILE A 5 2.13 -0.30 -3.73
N HIS A 6 1.36 -1.27 -3.26
CA HIS A 6 -0.09 -1.29 -3.40
C HIS A 6 -0.75 -1.15 -2.03
N ILE A 7 -1.61 -0.14 -1.89
CA ILE A 7 -2.30 0.18 -0.65
C ILE A 7 -3.81 0.16 -0.91
N PRO A 8 -4.57 -0.74 -0.27
CA PRO A 8 -6.01 -0.65 -0.30
C PRO A 8 -6.50 0.45 0.65
N PHE A 9 -7.44 1.26 0.20
CA PHE A 9 -7.97 2.35 1.00
C PHE A 9 -9.49 2.31 0.99
N TYR A 10 -10.05 1.74 2.05
CA TYR A 10 -11.48 1.70 2.31
C TYR A 10 -11.83 2.82 3.28
N ASN A 11 -12.60 3.80 2.81
CA ASN A 11 -12.90 5.02 3.58
C ASN A 11 -14.40 5.34 3.51
N PRO A 12 -15.27 4.53 4.14
CA PRO A 12 -16.72 4.71 4.06
C PRO A 12 -17.21 5.94 4.84
N ASN A 13 -16.44 6.39 5.83
CA ASN A 13 -16.77 7.54 6.65
C ASN A 13 -15.53 8.46 6.76
N PRO A 14 -15.34 9.38 5.78
CA PRO A 14 -14.12 10.20 5.73
C PRO A 14 -13.89 11.10 6.93
N GLN A 15 -14.91 11.41 7.70
CA GLN A 15 -14.78 12.31 8.84
C GLN A 15 -14.52 11.59 10.16
N LYS A 16 -14.58 10.26 10.17
CA LYS A 16 -14.35 9.50 11.39
C LYS A 16 -12.88 9.55 11.79
N LYS A 17 -12.63 9.92 13.04
CA LYS A 17 -11.30 9.92 13.65
C LYS A 17 -11.07 8.65 14.44
N GLU A 18 -9.87 8.11 14.37
CA GLU A 18 -9.51 6.84 14.97
C GLU A 18 -8.21 6.96 15.77
N GLY A 19 -8.04 6.05 16.74
CA GLY A 19 -6.83 5.93 17.53
C GLY A 19 -6.63 7.05 18.55
N TYR A 20 -5.55 6.96 19.31
CA TYR A 20 -5.24 7.95 20.35
C TYR A 20 -4.89 9.33 19.76
N ARG A 21 -4.37 9.39 18.53
CA ARG A 21 -4.05 10.63 17.83
C ARG A 21 -5.27 11.33 17.24
N GLN A 22 -6.43 10.68 17.22
CA GLN A 22 -7.67 11.21 16.66
C GLN A 22 -7.50 11.70 15.22
N LEU A 23 -6.93 10.85 14.37
CA LEU A 23 -6.71 11.12 12.94
C LEU A 23 -7.74 10.38 12.09
N THR A 24 -8.06 10.95 10.92
CA THR A 24 -8.88 10.27 9.92
C THR A 24 -8.04 9.22 9.18
N ARG A 25 -8.69 8.30 8.49
CA ARG A 25 -7.99 7.33 7.64
C ARG A 25 -7.18 8.02 6.56
N PHE A 26 -7.67 9.14 6.04
CA PHE A 26 -6.93 9.93 5.06
C PHE A 26 -5.64 10.51 5.65
N ASP A 27 -5.69 11.00 6.89
CA ASP A 27 -4.50 11.51 7.55
C ASP A 27 -3.42 10.44 7.69
N PHE A 28 -3.81 9.22 8.07
CA PHE A 28 -2.88 8.09 8.15
C PHE A 28 -2.31 7.74 6.77
N LEU A 29 -3.15 7.69 5.75
CA LEU A 29 -2.71 7.41 4.38
C LEU A 29 -1.70 8.44 3.90
N LYS A 30 -1.98 9.72 4.09
CA LYS A 30 -1.11 10.82 3.68
C LYS A 30 0.25 10.74 4.35
N GLU A 31 0.26 10.54 5.67
CA GLU A 31 1.50 10.37 6.44
C GLU A 31 2.31 9.18 5.94
N ASN A 32 1.63 8.07 5.65
CA ASN A 32 2.27 6.87 5.16
C ASN A 32 2.89 7.05 3.78
N ILE A 33 2.20 7.73 2.87
CA ILE A 33 2.74 8.03 1.54
C ILE A 33 4.01 8.88 1.66
N GLU A 34 4.02 9.89 2.51
CA GLU A 34 5.19 10.73 2.76
C GLU A 34 6.37 9.91 3.25
N ASN A 35 6.13 9.00 4.21
CA ASN A 35 7.16 8.11 4.73
C ASN A 35 7.72 7.18 3.64
N LEU A 36 6.85 6.59 2.82
CA LEU A 36 7.27 5.67 1.77
C LEU A 36 8.09 6.38 0.69
N LYS A 37 7.73 7.62 0.35
CA LYS A 37 8.49 8.40 -0.63
C LYS A 37 9.89 8.80 -0.14
N ASN A 38 10.13 8.75 1.16
CA ASN A 38 11.45 9.00 1.75
C ASN A 38 12.34 7.75 1.83
N LEU A 39 11.83 6.58 1.42
CA LEU A 39 12.67 5.38 1.39
C LEU A 39 13.81 5.54 0.38
N SER A 40 14.94 4.90 0.66
CA SER A 40 16.13 4.93 -0.21
C SER A 40 15.89 4.26 -1.55
N LEU A 41 14.98 3.30 -1.61
CA LEU A 41 14.64 2.58 -2.82
C LEU A 41 13.52 3.32 -3.56
N LYS A 42 13.75 3.58 -4.86
CA LYS A 42 12.74 4.21 -5.72
C LYS A 42 11.46 3.40 -5.71
N ASN A 43 10.32 4.08 -5.54
CA ASN A 43 9.04 3.40 -5.46
C ASN A 43 7.95 4.18 -6.18
N ASP A 44 6.94 3.43 -6.65
CA ASP A 44 5.70 3.96 -7.15
C ASP A 44 4.57 3.41 -6.28
N ILE A 45 3.66 4.28 -5.86
CA ILE A 45 2.57 3.94 -4.95
C ILE A 45 1.26 3.92 -5.71
N PHE A 46 0.50 2.85 -5.54
CA PHE A 46 -0.81 2.63 -6.17
C PHE A 46 -1.84 2.47 -5.06
N ILE A 47 -2.81 3.39 -5.00
CA ILE A 47 -3.87 3.38 -4.01
C ILE A 47 -5.12 2.79 -4.65
N HIS A 48 -5.60 1.69 -4.11
CA HIS A 48 -6.82 1.02 -4.58
C HIS A 48 -7.98 1.45 -3.69
N THR A 49 -8.93 2.17 -4.26
CA THR A 49 -10.06 2.72 -3.52
C THR A 49 -11.39 2.41 -4.20
N HIS A 50 -12.48 2.84 -3.59
CA HIS A 50 -13.83 2.45 -3.99
C HIS A 50 -14.72 3.65 -4.40
N ASN A 51 -14.18 4.88 -4.31
CA ASN A 51 -14.92 6.09 -4.66
C ASN A 51 -13.95 7.19 -5.12
N ASP A 52 -14.48 8.40 -5.32
CA ASP A 52 -13.73 9.53 -5.86
C ASP A 52 -13.16 10.46 -4.78
N TYR A 53 -13.21 10.08 -3.52
CA TYR A 53 -12.76 10.92 -2.40
C TYR A 53 -11.33 11.43 -2.56
N LEU A 54 -10.43 10.59 -3.11
CA LEU A 54 -9.00 10.93 -3.24
C LEU A 54 -8.67 11.73 -4.50
N ASP A 55 -9.61 11.90 -5.43
CA ASP A 55 -9.31 12.46 -6.76
C ASP A 55 -8.77 13.89 -6.70
N ASP A 56 -9.20 14.69 -5.71
CA ASP A 56 -8.78 16.08 -5.55
C ASP A 56 -7.73 16.31 -4.46
N LYS A 57 -7.15 15.24 -3.90
CA LYS A 57 -6.23 15.34 -2.76
C LYS A 57 -4.79 15.55 -3.13
N ASN A 58 -4.44 15.48 -4.40
CA ASN A 58 -3.08 15.75 -4.90
C ASN A 58 -1.99 14.91 -4.21
N LEU A 59 -2.24 13.62 -4.06
CA LEU A 59 -1.29 12.69 -3.44
C LEU A 59 -0.18 12.29 -4.41
N ASN A 60 1.01 12.05 -3.89
CA ASN A 60 2.14 11.52 -4.67
C ASN A 60 1.99 10.00 -4.86
N ALA A 61 0.90 9.62 -5.48
CA ALA A 61 0.52 8.24 -5.72
C ALA A 61 -0.48 8.17 -6.86
N LYS A 62 -0.55 7.02 -7.51
CA LYS A 62 -1.57 6.77 -8.53
C LYS A 62 -2.82 6.22 -7.87
N ILE A 63 -3.96 6.85 -8.11
CA ILE A 63 -5.25 6.45 -7.54
C ILE A 63 -5.98 5.57 -8.54
N ILE A 64 -6.41 4.39 -8.07
CA ILE A 64 -7.18 3.45 -8.87
C ILE A 64 -8.53 3.25 -8.20
N ASN A 65 -9.57 3.79 -8.82
CA ASN A 65 -10.93 3.68 -8.32
C ASN A 65 -11.56 2.41 -8.90
N HIS A 66 -11.85 1.45 -8.04
CA HIS A 66 -12.51 0.21 -8.42
C HIS A 66 -14.02 0.35 -8.25
N LYS A 67 -14.76 -0.01 -9.28
CA LYS A 67 -16.22 -0.07 -9.19
C LYS A 67 -16.61 -1.39 -8.54
N ILE A 68 -16.83 -1.37 -7.25
CA ILE A 68 -17.16 -2.54 -6.45
C ILE A 68 -18.47 -2.29 -5.70
N ASN A 69 -19.33 -3.31 -5.59
CA ASN A 69 -20.58 -3.18 -4.87
C ASN A 69 -20.35 -3.17 -3.35
N GLU A 70 -21.33 -2.64 -2.59
CA GLU A 70 -21.21 -2.49 -1.14
C GLU A 70 -21.05 -3.83 -0.41
N ILE A 71 -21.68 -4.88 -0.89
CA ILE A 71 -21.60 -6.21 -0.28
C ILE A 71 -20.16 -6.73 -0.34
N ASP A 72 -19.52 -6.59 -1.49
CA ASP A 72 -18.14 -7.04 -1.68
C ASP A 72 -17.16 -6.15 -0.90
N LEU A 73 -17.44 -4.85 -0.78
CA LEU A 73 -16.66 -3.94 0.06
C LEU A 73 -16.70 -4.37 1.53
N GLU A 74 -17.88 -4.67 2.05
CA GLU A 74 -18.06 -5.10 3.43
C GLU A 74 -17.34 -6.42 3.72
N LYS A 75 -17.21 -7.28 2.72
CA LYS A 75 -16.47 -8.54 2.82
C LYS A 75 -14.95 -8.37 2.67
N GLY A 76 -14.47 -7.16 2.48
CA GLY A 76 -13.05 -6.88 2.35
C GLY A 76 -12.46 -7.22 1.00
N HIS A 77 -13.25 -7.37 -0.05
CA HIS A 77 -12.78 -7.77 -1.38
C HIS A 77 -11.89 -6.71 -2.04
N LEU A 78 -11.93 -5.44 -1.57
CA LEU A 78 -11.05 -4.40 -2.08
C LEU A 78 -9.57 -4.79 -1.98
N THR A 79 -9.20 -5.52 -0.95
CA THR A 79 -7.81 -5.94 -0.73
C THR A 79 -7.27 -6.86 -1.82
N TRP A 80 -8.15 -7.58 -2.51
CA TRP A 80 -7.77 -8.53 -3.55
C TRP A 80 -7.57 -7.88 -4.91
N LEU A 81 -8.08 -6.67 -5.11
CA LEU A 81 -8.11 -6.01 -6.43
C LEU A 81 -6.74 -5.48 -6.86
N SER A 82 -5.76 -5.44 -5.96
CA SER A 82 -4.38 -5.09 -6.31
C SER A 82 -3.66 -6.20 -7.07
N ARG A 83 -4.06 -7.45 -6.89
CA ARG A 83 -3.35 -8.61 -7.46
C ARG A 83 -3.24 -8.61 -8.98
N PRO A 84 -4.33 -8.35 -9.74
CA PRO A 84 -4.21 -8.29 -11.20
C PRO A 84 -3.22 -7.24 -11.68
N MET A 85 -3.19 -6.08 -11.01
CA MET A 85 -2.24 -5.01 -11.37
C MET A 85 -0.80 -5.43 -11.05
N MET A 86 -0.55 -6.01 -9.88
CA MET A 86 0.77 -6.55 -9.52
C MET A 86 1.23 -7.56 -10.56
N GLN A 87 0.36 -8.46 -10.98
CA GLN A 87 0.67 -9.46 -11.99
C GLN A 87 1.04 -8.81 -13.33
N SER A 88 0.32 -7.76 -13.73
CA SER A 88 0.61 -7.03 -14.97
C SER A 88 1.95 -6.29 -14.91
N GLN A 89 2.42 -5.96 -13.72
CA GLN A 89 3.66 -5.21 -13.50
C GLN A 89 4.88 -6.09 -13.24
N LYS A 90 4.74 -7.40 -13.35
CA LYS A 90 5.80 -8.36 -12.92
C LYS A 90 7.17 -8.13 -13.54
N ASN A 91 7.23 -7.52 -14.72
CA ASN A 91 8.48 -7.22 -15.42
C ASN A 91 8.94 -5.76 -15.26
N ASP A 92 8.16 -4.92 -14.58
CA ASP A 92 8.40 -3.49 -14.47
C ASP A 92 9.09 -3.09 -13.15
N TYR A 93 9.01 -3.94 -12.15
CA TYR A 93 9.54 -3.69 -10.81
C TYR A 93 10.28 -4.90 -10.29
N GLU A 94 11.32 -4.66 -9.48
CA GLU A 94 12.04 -5.74 -8.80
C GLU A 94 11.30 -6.29 -7.61
N TYR A 95 10.61 -5.41 -6.88
CA TYR A 95 9.91 -5.77 -5.65
C TYR A 95 8.48 -5.30 -5.69
N PHE A 96 7.63 -6.02 -4.98
CA PHE A 96 6.22 -5.69 -4.80
C PHE A 96 5.89 -5.68 -3.33
N MET A 97 5.14 -4.68 -2.89
CA MET A 97 4.69 -4.58 -1.52
C MET A 97 3.19 -4.34 -1.49
N TYR A 98 2.50 -5.10 -0.66
CA TYR A 98 1.13 -4.83 -0.26
C TYR A 98 1.17 -4.28 1.16
N LEU A 99 0.57 -3.13 1.39
CA LEU A 99 0.64 -2.44 2.67
C LEU A 99 -0.71 -1.82 3.01
N GLU A 100 -1.20 -2.00 4.23
CA GLU A 100 -2.40 -1.33 4.67
C GLU A 100 -2.13 0.16 4.92
N HIS A 101 -3.16 1.01 4.80
CA HIS A 101 -3.00 2.48 4.81
C HIS A 101 -2.44 3.03 6.12
N ASP A 102 -2.60 2.31 7.22
CA ASP A 102 -2.22 2.73 8.58
C ASP A 102 -1.00 2.00 9.12
N ILE A 103 -0.35 1.17 8.32
CA ILE A 103 0.86 0.45 8.74
C ILE A 103 2.09 1.20 8.26
N LYS A 104 2.95 1.56 9.21
CA LYS A 104 4.19 2.27 8.92
C LYS A 104 5.29 1.29 8.52
N PHE A 105 5.86 1.49 7.34
CA PHE A 105 7.01 0.74 6.85
C PHE A 105 8.21 1.68 6.78
N THR A 106 9.25 1.40 7.54
CA THR A 106 10.41 2.28 7.72
C THR A 106 11.59 1.88 6.84
N GLU A 107 12.58 2.78 6.71
CA GLU A 107 13.84 2.45 6.05
C GLU A 107 14.55 1.27 6.72
N GLU A 108 14.47 1.17 8.05
CA GLU A 108 15.04 0.04 8.77
C GLU A 108 14.37 -1.29 8.37
N ASN A 109 13.03 -1.28 8.20
CA ASN A 109 12.30 -2.45 7.72
C ASN A 109 12.75 -2.82 6.30
N LEU A 110 12.94 -1.84 5.44
CA LEU A 110 13.41 -2.07 4.07
C LEU A 110 14.80 -2.69 4.06
N GLN A 111 15.74 -2.13 4.81
CA GLN A 111 17.11 -2.64 4.87
C GLN A 111 17.17 -4.05 5.45
N TYR A 112 16.36 -4.33 6.47
CA TYR A 112 16.24 -5.66 7.03
C TYR A 112 15.72 -6.66 5.97
N TYR A 113 14.68 -6.29 5.24
CA TYR A 113 14.13 -7.13 4.17
C TYR A 113 15.17 -7.42 3.10
N LEU A 114 15.84 -6.39 2.59
CA LEU A 114 16.82 -6.53 1.52
C LEU A 114 18.00 -7.40 1.95
N LYS A 115 18.45 -7.25 3.19
CA LYS A 115 19.57 -8.01 3.73
C LYS A 115 19.26 -9.50 3.84
N TYR A 116 18.09 -9.86 4.33
CA TYR A 116 17.76 -11.25 4.65
C TYR A 116 17.03 -11.99 3.52
N GLN A 117 16.35 -11.28 2.64
CA GLN A 117 15.61 -11.90 1.53
C GLN A 117 16.53 -12.70 0.61
N GLN A 118 17.70 -12.21 0.30
CA GLN A 118 18.65 -12.93 -0.55
C GLN A 118 19.02 -14.30 0.03
N ASN A 119 19.30 -14.35 1.33
CA ASN A 119 19.64 -15.61 1.99
C ASN A 119 18.46 -16.58 2.02
N LEU A 120 17.26 -16.07 2.28
CA LEU A 120 16.05 -16.89 2.31
C LEU A 120 15.66 -17.41 0.93
N SER A 121 15.83 -16.60 -0.11
CA SER A 121 15.56 -17.02 -1.49
C SER A 121 16.45 -18.18 -1.94
N LYS A 122 17.71 -18.18 -1.54
CA LYS A 122 18.63 -19.31 -1.80
C LYS A 122 18.14 -20.62 -1.20
N ASN A 123 17.39 -20.54 -0.11
CA ASN A 123 16.80 -21.67 0.58
C ASN A 123 15.33 -21.89 0.23
N LYS A 124 14.82 -21.20 -0.80
CA LYS A 124 13.42 -21.28 -1.29
C LYS A 124 12.40 -20.79 -0.25
N PHE A 125 12.78 -19.83 0.60
CA PHE A 125 11.89 -19.16 1.54
C PHE A 125 11.73 -17.69 1.17
N HIS A 126 10.65 -17.06 1.66
CA HIS A 126 10.40 -15.66 1.49
C HIS A 126 10.20 -14.99 2.85
N LEU A 127 10.79 -13.80 3.01
CA LEU A 127 10.60 -12.99 4.21
C LEU A 127 9.28 -12.24 4.13
N GLY A 128 8.52 -12.24 5.21
CA GLY A 128 7.30 -11.45 5.34
C GLY A 128 7.25 -10.73 6.67
N TYR A 129 6.37 -9.74 6.78
CA TYR A 129 6.08 -9.06 8.03
C TYR A 129 4.65 -9.36 8.43
N LEU A 130 4.45 -9.64 9.70
CA LEU A 130 3.13 -9.88 10.29
C LEU A 130 2.61 -8.62 10.98
#